data_e801a8805257dcf06b59fd36c93b2560
#
_entry.id   e801a8805257dcf06b59fd36c93b2560
#
_cell.length_a   1.000
_cell.length_b   1.000
_cell.length_c   1.000
_cell.angle_alpha   90.00
_cell.angle_beta   90.00
_cell.angle_gamma   90.00
#
_symmetry.space_group_name_H-M   'P 1'
#
loop_
_entity.id
_entity.type
_entity.pdbx_description
1 polymer ?
#
loop_
_entity_poly.entity_id
_entity_poly.type
_entity_poly.pdbx_seq_one_letter_code
_entity_poly.pdbx_strand_id
1 'polypeptide(L)'
;MRNWTLLSAVVLLIATALPSVNVLADENRGDARERIEPKGFLYGFGLSASQETYKGYDYRVIPLPIVGYRGDNFSVLGPFVSYDALKLLDINLTLQVAPRFQGFDDSDSAIFENMSERKFSMDAGLGLNYEKEDWKIGISSMFDVLGRSKGYEAKANFSRVFNKGPLFFEPSLSLSYLDSNHVDYYYGVKANETNALTSQYEGQSALNTTVGFSVATPMFLGGFTQLSFDYTWFDSSITDSPLVENDTSLGVRLIFSKFF
;
A
#
# COMPACT_ATOMS: atom_id res chain seq x y z
N MET A 1 26.49 2.52 -20.19
CA MET A 1 25.46 2.08 -21.13
C MET A 1 24.91 0.76 -20.58
N ARG A 2 23.89 0.81 -19.74
CA ARG A 2 23.30 -0.37 -19.05
C ARG A 2 21.98 -0.74 -19.74
N ASN A 3 21.86 -2.01 -20.04
CA ASN A 3 20.88 -2.66 -20.91
C ASN A 3 19.41 -2.42 -20.51
N TRP A 4 18.77 -1.51 -21.17
CA TRP A 4 17.31 -1.24 -21.05
C TRP A 4 16.43 -2.22 -21.86
N THR A 5 17.04 -3.17 -22.56
CA THR A 5 16.35 -4.06 -23.51
C THR A 5 15.64 -5.26 -22.86
N LEU A 6 15.91 -5.60 -21.61
CA LEU A 6 15.29 -6.76 -20.95
C LEU A 6 13.98 -6.41 -20.19
N LEU A 7 13.81 -5.18 -19.73
CA LEU A 7 12.58 -4.77 -19.01
C LEU A 7 11.38 -4.59 -19.96
N SER A 8 11.62 -4.15 -21.20
CA SER A 8 10.53 -3.98 -22.18
C SER A 8 9.91 -5.31 -22.63
N ALA A 9 10.63 -6.41 -22.52
CA ALA A 9 10.15 -7.74 -22.93
C ALA A 9 9.25 -8.40 -21.88
N VAL A 10 9.44 -8.10 -20.60
CA VAL A 10 8.64 -8.71 -19.49
C VAL A 10 7.25 -8.07 -19.41
N VAL A 11 7.14 -6.77 -19.63
CA VAL A 11 5.83 -6.07 -19.62
C VAL A 11 4.97 -6.48 -20.81
N LEU A 12 5.58 -6.79 -21.97
CA LEU A 12 4.85 -7.19 -23.18
C LEU A 12 4.36 -8.66 -23.13
N LEU A 13 5.06 -9.53 -22.39
CA LEU A 13 4.70 -10.95 -22.28
C LEU A 13 3.52 -11.21 -21.34
N ILE A 14 3.24 -10.32 -20.38
CA ILE A 14 2.06 -10.43 -19.51
C ILE A 14 0.77 -10.03 -20.25
N ALA A 15 0.87 -9.17 -21.26
CA ALA A 15 -0.29 -8.70 -22.03
C ALA A 15 -0.77 -9.71 -23.09
N THR A 16 0.06 -10.67 -23.52
CA THR A 16 -0.27 -11.59 -24.64
C THR A 16 -0.67 -12.99 -24.23
N ALA A 17 -0.61 -13.34 -22.94
CA ALA A 17 -0.89 -14.70 -22.45
C ALA A 17 -2.26 -14.84 -21.73
N LEU A 18 -3.18 -13.89 -21.89
CA LEU A 18 -4.53 -14.06 -21.35
C LEU A 18 -5.37 -14.83 -22.39
N PRO A 19 -5.77 -16.08 -22.10
CA PRO A 19 -6.76 -16.74 -22.94
C PRO A 19 -8.05 -15.92 -22.89
N SER A 20 -8.67 -15.69 -24.03
CA SER A 20 -10.00 -15.12 -24.14
C SER A 20 -11.00 -16.07 -23.49
N VAL A 21 -11.20 -15.90 -22.19
CA VAL A 21 -12.27 -16.56 -21.45
C VAL A 21 -13.54 -15.80 -21.80
N ASN A 22 -14.43 -16.44 -22.56
CA ASN A 22 -15.81 -15.99 -22.70
C ASN A 22 -16.44 -16.01 -21.32
N VAL A 23 -16.46 -14.85 -20.65
CA VAL A 23 -17.18 -14.65 -19.40
C VAL A 23 -18.65 -14.56 -19.80
N LEU A 24 -19.38 -15.66 -19.61
CA LEU A 24 -20.84 -15.60 -19.52
C LEU A 24 -21.13 -14.64 -18.36
N ALA A 25 -21.89 -13.60 -18.65
CA ALA A 25 -22.33 -12.63 -17.65
C ALA A 25 -23.16 -13.39 -16.61
N ASP A 26 -22.57 -13.59 -15.43
CA ASP A 26 -23.23 -14.27 -14.32
C ASP A 26 -23.98 -13.21 -13.51
N GLU A 27 -25.30 -13.34 -13.40
CA GLU A 27 -26.19 -12.52 -12.57
C GLU A 27 -25.86 -12.62 -11.06
N ASN A 28 -24.95 -13.51 -10.67
CA ASN A 28 -24.50 -13.74 -9.29
C ASN A 28 -23.30 -12.85 -8.83
N ARG A 29 -22.90 -11.82 -9.57
CA ARG A 29 -21.71 -11.01 -9.23
C ARG A 29 -21.86 -10.23 -7.90
N GLY A 30 -23.07 -9.74 -7.59
CA GLY A 30 -23.36 -9.10 -6.29
C GLY A 30 -23.14 -10.04 -5.12
N ASP A 31 -23.64 -11.25 -5.21
CA ASP A 31 -23.51 -12.28 -4.17
C ASP A 31 -22.05 -12.73 -3.93
N ALA A 32 -21.21 -12.76 -4.96
CA ALA A 32 -19.81 -13.16 -4.83
C ALA A 32 -19.01 -12.12 -4.04
N ARG A 33 -19.26 -10.84 -4.28
CA ARG A 33 -18.61 -9.73 -3.57
C ARG A 33 -19.06 -9.65 -2.12
N GLU A 34 -20.36 -9.79 -1.83
CA GLU A 34 -20.91 -9.85 -0.46
C GLU A 34 -20.33 -11.03 0.34
N ARG A 35 -20.02 -12.16 -0.32
CA ARG A 35 -19.36 -13.30 0.32
C ARG A 35 -17.89 -13.04 0.67
N ILE A 36 -17.21 -12.17 -0.09
CA ILE A 36 -15.80 -11.84 0.16
C ILE A 36 -15.70 -10.76 1.22
N GLU A 37 -16.65 -9.83 1.24
CA GLU A 37 -16.67 -8.67 2.14
C GLU A 37 -18.00 -8.58 2.90
N PRO A 38 -18.34 -9.58 3.74
CA PRO A 38 -19.57 -9.55 4.50
C PRO A 38 -19.58 -8.38 5.48
N LYS A 39 -20.79 -7.92 5.83
CA LYS A 39 -21.00 -6.91 6.85
C LYS A 39 -21.04 -7.54 8.22
N GLY A 40 -20.67 -6.81 9.25
CA GLY A 40 -20.72 -7.24 10.63
C GLY A 40 -19.43 -7.04 11.39
N PHE A 41 -19.38 -7.62 12.58
CA PHE A 41 -18.17 -7.68 13.35
C PHE A 41 -17.21 -8.74 12.78
N LEU A 42 -15.94 -8.44 12.84
CA LEU A 42 -14.92 -9.36 12.36
C LEU A 42 -13.70 -9.36 13.29
N TYR A 43 -13.00 -10.48 13.28
CA TYR A 43 -11.70 -10.63 13.92
C TYR A 43 -10.75 -11.39 13.01
N GLY A 44 -9.47 -11.23 13.25
CA GLY A 44 -8.46 -11.89 12.44
C GLY A 44 -7.05 -11.43 12.78
N PHE A 45 -6.17 -11.61 11.82
CA PHE A 45 -4.80 -11.13 11.90
C PHE A 45 -4.30 -10.71 10.52
N GLY A 46 -3.39 -9.77 10.52
CA GLY A 46 -2.59 -9.38 9.38
C GLY A 46 -1.11 -9.57 9.68
N LEU A 47 -0.33 -9.88 8.67
CA LEU A 47 1.12 -9.89 8.71
C LEU A 47 1.62 -9.21 7.44
N SER A 48 2.40 -8.15 7.59
CA SER A 48 3.08 -7.50 6.49
C SER A 48 4.58 -7.63 6.69
N ALA A 49 5.28 -8.02 5.64
CA ALA A 49 6.74 -8.02 5.58
C ALA A 49 7.16 -7.25 4.33
N SER A 50 8.06 -6.28 4.47
CA SER A 50 8.59 -5.50 3.36
C SER A 50 10.10 -5.37 3.47
N GLN A 51 10.76 -5.38 2.31
CA GLN A 51 12.13 -4.95 2.23
C GLN A 51 12.19 -3.44 2.47
N GLU A 52 13.07 -3.02 3.37
CA GLU A 52 13.32 -1.60 3.62
C GLU A 52 14.30 -1.03 2.59
N THR A 53 14.20 0.27 2.38
CA THR A 53 15.11 0.98 1.46
C THR A 53 16.40 1.42 2.14
N TYR A 54 16.38 1.48 3.47
CA TYR A 54 17.48 2.02 4.27
C TYR A 54 18.68 1.08 4.34
N LYS A 55 19.88 1.66 4.38
CA LYS A 55 21.13 0.94 4.55
C LYS A 55 21.20 0.22 5.89
N GLY A 56 21.46 -1.09 5.84
CA GLY A 56 21.60 -1.91 7.04
C GLY A 56 20.31 -2.11 7.84
N TYR A 57 19.16 -1.81 7.26
CA TYR A 57 17.84 -2.14 7.79
C TYR A 57 17.06 -2.88 6.71
N ASP A 58 17.22 -4.20 6.67
CA ASP A 58 16.83 -5.00 5.51
C ASP A 58 15.32 -5.22 5.41
N TYR A 59 14.65 -5.51 6.53
CA TYR A 59 13.24 -5.93 6.53
C TYR A 59 12.45 -5.33 7.69
N ARG A 60 11.22 -4.92 7.37
CA ARG A 60 10.22 -4.55 8.36
C ARG A 60 9.12 -5.60 8.40
N VAL A 61 8.78 -6.06 9.60
CA VAL A 61 7.67 -6.99 9.81
C VAL A 61 6.65 -6.37 10.75
N ILE A 62 5.40 -6.28 10.31
CA ILE A 62 4.31 -5.65 11.05
C ILE A 62 3.21 -6.67 11.28
N PRO A 63 3.10 -7.25 12.49
CA PRO A 63 1.94 -8.03 12.88
C PRO A 63 0.78 -7.10 13.23
N LEU A 64 -0.40 -7.37 12.68
CA LEU A 64 -1.62 -6.57 12.90
C LEU A 64 -2.73 -7.47 13.44
N PRO A 65 -3.04 -7.41 14.73
CA PRO A 65 -4.29 -8.00 15.23
C PRO A 65 -5.46 -7.20 14.62
N ILE A 66 -6.43 -7.93 14.07
CA ILE A 66 -7.59 -7.35 13.42
C ILE A 66 -8.80 -7.63 14.30
N VAL A 67 -9.38 -6.57 14.84
CA VAL A 67 -10.72 -6.56 15.42
C VAL A 67 -11.43 -5.39 14.75
N GLY A 68 -12.62 -5.62 14.23
CA GLY A 68 -13.25 -4.58 13.45
C GLY A 68 -14.73 -4.77 13.22
N TYR A 69 -15.26 -3.85 12.48
CA TYR A 69 -16.65 -3.82 12.06
C TYR A 69 -16.76 -3.28 10.65
N ARG A 70 -17.55 -3.91 9.81
CA ARG A 70 -17.90 -3.44 8.48
C ARG A 70 -19.42 -3.22 8.39
N GLY A 71 -19.82 -1.97 8.27
CA GLY A 71 -21.19 -1.55 8.03
C GLY A 71 -21.44 -1.12 6.58
N ASP A 72 -22.53 -0.41 6.36
CA ASP A 72 -22.89 0.09 5.03
C ASP A 72 -21.96 1.21 4.54
N ASN A 73 -21.67 2.16 5.44
CA ASN A 73 -20.87 3.34 5.13
C ASN A 73 -19.64 3.47 6.02
N PHE A 74 -19.49 2.62 7.03
CA PHE A 74 -18.43 2.74 8.02
C PHE A 74 -17.69 1.42 8.17
N SER A 75 -16.36 1.47 8.15
CA SER A 75 -15.52 0.31 8.35
C SER A 75 -14.37 0.64 9.30
N VAL A 76 -14.12 -0.29 10.23
CA VAL A 76 -12.94 -0.29 11.11
C VAL A 76 -12.26 -1.64 10.98
N LEU A 77 -10.97 -1.63 10.70
CA LEU A 77 -10.12 -2.83 10.60
C LEU A 77 -8.84 -2.59 11.40
N GLY A 78 -8.87 -2.94 12.69
CA GLY A 78 -7.78 -2.57 13.59
C GLY A 78 -7.61 -1.03 13.62
N PRO A 79 -6.43 -0.49 13.25
CA PRO A 79 -6.18 0.95 13.26
C PRO A 79 -6.66 1.69 11.99
N PHE A 80 -7.21 0.98 11.00
CA PHE A 80 -7.73 1.57 9.76
C PHE A 80 -9.20 1.89 9.90
N VAL A 81 -9.58 3.12 9.60
CA VAL A 81 -10.96 3.59 9.65
C VAL A 81 -11.33 4.20 8.30
N SER A 82 -12.51 3.86 7.80
CA SER A 82 -13.05 4.49 6.61
C SER A 82 -14.55 4.78 6.77
N TYR A 83 -14.99 5.87 6.15
CA TYR A 83 -16.39 6.28 6.11
C TYR A 83 -16.76 6.74 4.70
N ASP A 84 -17.71 6.05 4.08
CA ASP A 84 -18.26 6.39 2.78
C ASP A 84 -19.21 7.57 2.93
N ALA A 85 -18.70 8.77 2.68
CA ALA A 85 -19.42 10.02 2.93
C ALA A 85 -20.46 10.31 1.84
N LEU A 86 -20.20 9.91 0.60
CA LEU A 86 -21.11 10.10 -0.53
C LEU A 86 -20.90 9.00 -1.55
N LYS A 87 -22.00 8.39 -1.99
CA LYS A 87 -22.02 7.42 -3.07
C LYS A 87 -22.92 7.94 -4.19
N LEU A 88 -22.35 8.13 -5.36
CA LEU A 88 -23.04 8.60 -6.54
C LEU A 88 -22.72 7.70 -7.72
N LEU A 89 -23.70 6.93 -8.20
CA LEU A 89 -23.51 5.92 -9.24
C LEU A 89 -22.39 4.95 -8.85
N ASP A 90 -21.34 4.86 -9.69
CA ASP A 90 -20.18 3.99 -9.52
C ASP A 90 -19.02 4.69 -8.78
N ILE A 91 -19.23 5.92 -8.26
CA ILE A 91 -18.21 6.72 -7.56
C ILE A 91 -18.54 6.79 -6.07
N ASN A 92 -17.55 6.55 -5.24
CA ASN A 92 -17.65 6.65 -3.78
C ASN A 92 -16.60 7.65 -3.24
N LEU A 93 -17.06 8.65 -2.47
CA LEU A 93 -16.19 9.56 -1.71
C LEU A 93 -16.03 9.00 -0.31
N THR A 94 -14.81 8.70 0.08
CA THR A 94 -14.47 8.05 1.35
C THR A 94 -13.60 8.97 2.19
N LEU A 95 -13.92 9.13 3.48
CA LEU A 95 -13.03 9.67 4.50
C LEU A 95 -12.19 8.51 5.06
N GLN A 96 -10.88 8.71 5.24
CA GLN A 96 -9.98 7.64 5.65
C GLN A 96 -9.05 8.09 6.77
N VAL A 97 -8.76 7.18 7.69
CA VAL A 97 -7.68 7.30 8.67
C VAL A 97 -6.88 6.01 8.64
N ALA A 98 -5.56 6.11 8.53
CA ALA A 98 -4.68 4.97 8.44
C ALA A 98 -3.34 5.23 9.15
N PRO A 99 -2.73 4.21 9.80
CA PRO A 99 -1.38 4.33 10.31
C PRO A 99 -0.37 4.32 9.16
N ARG A 100 0.67 5.12 9.34
CA ARG A 100 1.88 5.10 8.52
C ARG A 100 2.99 4.43 9.30
N PHE A 101 3.26 3.17 8.98
CA PHE A 101 4.27 2.35 9.65
C PHE A 101 5.67 2.57 9.07
N GLN A 102 6.01 3.80 8.74
CA GLN A 102 7.33 4.19 8.26
C GLN A 102 8.13 4.83 9.40
N GLY A 103 9.44 4.77 9.33
CA GLY A 103 10.32 5.38 10.31
C GLY A 103 11.46 4.46 10.73
N PHE A 104 12.35 4.96 11.59
CA PHE A 104 13.49 4.24 12.13
C PHE A 104 13.91 4.87 13.48
N ASP A 105 14.67 4.14 14.26
CA ASP A 105 15.42 4.63 15.40
C ASP A 105 16.92 4.28 15.26
N ASP A 106 17.74 4.76 16.20
CA ASP A 106 19.19 4.57 16.19
C ASP A 106 19.62 3.10 16.38
N SER A 107 18.74 2.24 16.89
CA SER A 107 19.01 0.81 17.08
C SER A 107 18.76 -0.01 15.81
N ASP A 108 18.03 0.52 14.83
CA ASP A 108 17.69 -0.22 13.59
C ASP A 108 18.90 -0.41 12.67
N SER A 109 19.83 0.56 12.62
CA SER A 109 21.06 0.48 11.82
C SER A 109 22.12 1.47 12.28
N ALA A 110 23.40 1.11 12.12
CA ALA A 110 24.54 1.99 12.42
C ALA A 110 24.53 3.30 11.62
N ILE A 111 23.86 3.35 10.47
CA ILE A 111 23.75 4.58 9.67
C ILE A 111 22.92 5.65 10.37
N PHE A 112 22.04 5.27 11.30
CA PHE A 112 21.16 6.16 12.05
C PHE A 112 21.79 6.68 13.35
N GLU A 113 23.03 6.31 13.63
CA GLU A 113 23.75 6.79 14.82
C GLU A 113 23.78 8.33 14.85
N ASN A 114 23.37 8.91 15.98
CA ASN A 114 23.19 10.34 16.23
C ASN A 114 22.06 11.02 15.42
N MET A 115 21.20 10.26 14.75
CA MET A 115 20.02 10.79 14.09
C MET A 115 18.84 10.85 15.06
N SER A 116 17.96 11.82 14.83
CA SER A 116 16.67 11.86 15.54
C SER A 116 15.78 10.73 15.01
N GLU A 117 15.11 10.04 15.93
CA GLU A 117 14.12 9.01 15.58
C GLU A 117 13.08 9.55 14.58
N ARG A 118 12.78 8.76 13.55
CA ARG A 118 11.68 8.99 12.61
C ARG A 118 10.51 8.11 13.01
N LYS A 119 9.52 8.72 13.67
CA LYS A 119 8.39 8.00 14.26
C LYS A 119 7.35 7.63 13.22
N PHE A 120 6.65 6.53 13.48
CA PHE A 120 5.42 6.24 12.76
C PHE A 120 4.41 7.40 12.90
N SER A 121 3.50 7.55 11.95
CA SER A 121 2.45 8.55 11.99
C SER A 121 1.07 7.95 11.77
N MET A 122 0.06 8.80 11.89
CA MET A 122 -1.31 8.55 11.44
C MET A 122 -1.64 9.55 10.36
N ASP A 123 -2.23 9.07 9.30
CA ASP A 123 -2.70 9.90 8.21
C ASP A 123 -4.23 9.91 8.16
N ALA A 124 -4.79 11.06 7.83
CA ALA A 124 -6.21 11.20 7.55
C ALA A 124 -6.40 11.92 6.22
N GLY A 125 -7.47 11.57 5.51
CA GLY A 125 -7.69 12.17 4.20
C GLY A 125 -8.95 11.69 3.50
N LEU A 126 -8.96 11.92 2.20
CA LEU A 126 -10.07 11.66 1.31
C LEU A 126 -9.67 10.67 0.23
N GLY A 127 -10.61 9.83 -0.17
CA GLY A 127 -10.50 8.95 -1.33
C GLY A 127 -11.70 9.09 -2.25
N LEU A 128 -11.47 9.04 -3.54
CA LEU A 128 -12.47 8.85 -4.58
C LEU A 128 -12.24 7.48 -5.19
N ASN A 129 -13.23 6.61 -5.10
CA ASN A 129 -13.17 5.26 -5.64
C ASN A 129 -14.25 5.11 -6.71
N TYR A 130 -13.83 4.68 -7.89
CA TYR A 130 -14.70 4.28 -8.97
C TYR A 130 -14.61 2.78 -9.17
N GLU A 131 -15.75 2.10 -9.13
CA GLU A 131 -15.84 0.67 -9.32
C GLU A 131 -16.96 0.34 -10.28
N LYS A 132 -16.60 -0.27 -11.39
CA LYS A 132 -17.54 -0.73 -12.41
C LYS A 132 -17.11 -2.07 -12.95
N GLU A 133 -18.03 -3.02 -12.95
CA GLU A 133 -17.73 -4.41 -13.32
C GLU A 133 -16.58 -4.96 -12.48
N ASP A 134 -15.46 -5.31 -13.13
CA ASP A 134 -14.27 -5.84 -12.49
C ASP A 134 -13.18 -4.76 -12.30
N TRP A 135 -13.40 -3.52 -12.78
CA TRP A 135 -12.44 -2.44 -12.75
C TRP A 135 -12.57 -1.60 -11.49
N LYS A 136 -11.44 -1.23 -10.93
CA LYS A 136 -11.35 -0.32 -9.79
C LYS A 136 -10.34 0.77 -10.09
N ILE A 137 -10.73 2.01 -9.87
CA ILE A 137 -9.86 3.19 -9.94
C ILE A 137 -10.02 3.92 -8.62
N GLY A 138 -8.92 4.19 -7.94
CA GLY A 138 -8.88 4.96 -6.70
C GLY A 138 -7.94 6.14 -6.82
N ILE A 139 -8.37 7.27 -6.27
CA ILE A 139 -7.50 8.44 -6.07
C ILE A 139 -7.67 8.86 -4.61
N SER A 140 -6.57 9.08 -3.89
CA SER A 140 -6.63 9.52 -2.51
C SER A 140 -5.61 10.60 -2.21
N SER A 141 -5.89 11.39 -1.18
CA SER A 141 -4.94 12.31 -0.59
C SER A 141 -4.99 12.18 0.92
N MET A 142 -3.85 11.87 1.53
CA MET A 142 -3.70 11.57 2.95
C MET A 142 -2.67 12.51 3.56
N PHE A 143 -2.99 13.11 4.72
CA PHE A 143 -2.17 14.10 5.40
C PHE A 143 -1.75 13.56 6.77
N ASP A 144 -0.53 13.81 7.16
CA ASP A 144 -0.01 13.48 8.50
C ASP A 144 -0.72 14.31 9.58
N VAL A 145 -1.59 13.65 10.36
CA VAL A 145 -2.38 14.32 11.43
C VAL A 145 -1.69 14.31 12.78
N LEU A 146 -0.61 13.55 12.95
CA LEU A 146 0.23 13.62 14.16
C LEU A 146 1.33 14.68 14.07
N GLY A 147 1.48 15.31 12.90
CA GLY A 147 2.45 16.39 12.66
C GLY A 147 3.91 15.92 12.73
N ARG A 148 4.19 14.66 12.42
CA ARG A 148 5.54 14.08 12.39
C ARG A 148 6.32 14.65 11.21
N SER A 149 5.87 14.34 10.01
CA SER A 149 6.40 14.87 8.76
C SER A 149 5.77 16.21 8.38
N LYS A 150 4.51 16.44 8.79
CA LYS A 150 3.62 17.51 8.29
C LYS A 150 3.43 17.47 6.77
N GLY A 151 3.68 16.32 6.19
CA GLY A 151 3.59 16.07 4.76
C GLY A 151 2.27 15.44 4.36
N TYR A 152 2.12 15.22 3.05
CA TYR A 152 1.00 14.50 2.49
C TYR A 152 1.43 13.52 1.39
N GLU A 153 0.57 12.54 1.15
CA GLU A 153 0.68 11.61 0.04
C GLU A 153 -0.59 11.70 -0.82
N ALA A 154 -0.42 11.83 -2.14
CA ALA A 154 -1.49 11.65 -3.11
C ALA A 154 -1.24 10.38 -3.89
N LYS A 155 -2.24 9.48 -3.93
CA LYS A 155 -2.10 8.17 -4.57
C LYS A 155 -3.18 7.95 -5.61
N ALA A 156 -2.78 7.44 -6.78
CA ALA A 156 -3.68 6.90 -7.79
C ALA A 156 -3.46 5.39 -7.88
N ASN A 157 -4.55 4.63 -7.90
CA ASN A 157 -4.53 3.17 -8.02
C ASN A 157 -5.46 2.75 -9.15
N PHE A 158 -5.03 1.76 -9.91
CA PHE A 158 -5.80 1.10 -10.95
C PHE A 158 -5.68 -0.41 -10.79
N SER A 159 -6.79 -1.13 -10.72
CA SER A 159 -6.78 -2.58 -10.61
C SER A 159 -7.95 -3.22 -11.34
N ARG A 160 -7.84 -4.52 -11.55
CA ARG A 160 -8.92 -5.34 -12.11
C ARG A 160 -9.03 -6.66 -11.35
N VAL A 161 -10.25 -7.03 -11.00
CA VAL A 161 -10.54 -8.30 -10.34
C VAL A 161 -10.86 -9.37 -11.37
N PHE A 162 -10.19 -10.50 -11.28
CA PHE A 162 -10.47 -11.71 -12.06
C PHE A 162 -10.97 -12.80 -11.12
N ASN A 163 -12.13 -13.32 -11.40
CA ASN A 163 -12.75 -14.37 -10.61
C ASN A 163 -12.57 -15.74 -11.28
N LYS A 164 -12.09 -16.75 -10.53
CA LYS A 164 -12.05 -18.15 -10.98
C LYS A 164 -12.48 -19.07 -9.82
N GLY A 165 -13.74 -19.45 -9.85
CA GLY A 165 -14.34 -20.19 -8.73
C GLY A 165 -14.29 -19.36 -7.44
N PRO A 166 -13.75 -19.90 -6.35
CA PRO A 166 -13.65 -19.17 -5.07
C PRO A 166 -12.42 -18.28 -4.96
N LEU A 167 -11.59 -18.18 -6.00
CA LEU A 167 -10.36 -17.40 -6.00
C LEU A 167 -10.57 -16.09 -6.76
N PHE A 168 -10.12 -15.00 -6.17
CA PHE A 168 -10.12 -13.65 -6.72
C PHE A 168 -8.69 -13.19 -6.88
N PHE A 169 -8.32 -12.84 -8.11
CA PHE A 169 -6.99 -12.36 -8.49
C PHE A 169 -7.10 -10.89 -8.85
N GLU A 170 -6.28 -10.05 -8.26
CA GLU A 170 -6.32 -8.61 -8.49
C GLU A 170 -4.91 -8.06 -8.76
N PRO A 171 -4.47 -8.00 -10.03
CA PRO A 171 -3.34 -7.19 -10.43
C PRO A 171 -3.66 -5.70 -10.26
N SER A 172 -2.66 -4.91 -9.86
CA SER A 172 -2.80 -3.48 -9.64
C SER A 172 -1.57 -2.69 -10.09
N LEU A 173 -1.79 -1.43 -10.40
CA LEU A 173 -0.77 -0.42 -10.64
C LEU A 173 -1.11 0.80 -9.79
N SER A 174 -0.13 1.32 -9.05
CA SER A 174 -0.28 2.52 -8.24
C SER A 174 0.82 3.52 -8.53
N LEU A 175 0.45 4.80 -8.50
CA LEU A 175 1.37 5.93 -8.47
C LEU A 175 1.17 6.66 -7.14
N SER A 176 2.26 6.94 -6.42
CA SER A 176 2.23 7.60 -5.12
C SER A 176 3.14 8.81 -5.14
N TYR A 177 2.55 10.00 -5.09
CA TYR A 177 3.25 11.25 -4.94
C TYR A 177 3.38 11.59 -3.46
N LEU A 178 4.61 11.80 -3.00
CA LEU A 178 4.98 12.25 -1.66
C LEU A 178 5.47 13.69 -1.76
N ASP A 179 4.97 14.59 -0.92
CA ASP A 179 5.50 15.95 -0.89
C ASP A 179 6.90 16.03 -0.25
N SER A 180 7.57 17.17 -0.40
CA SER A 180 8.92 17.35 0.12
C SER A 180 9.01 17.20 1.65
N ASN A 181 8.01 17.66 2.40
CA ASN A 181 7.99 17.50 3.86
C ASN A 181 7.99 16.02 4.27
N HIS A 182 7.23 15.19 3.54
CA HIS A 182 7.20 13.75 3.78
C HIS A 182 8.57 13.13 3.48
N VAL A 183 9.13 13.41 2.29
CA VAL A 183 10.41 12.83 1.86
C VAL A 183 11.55 13.31 2.76
N ASP A 184 11.60 14.61 3.10
CA ASP A 184 12.63 15.15 3.98
C ASP A 184 12.56 14.58 5.40
N TYR A 185 11.36 14.36 5.93
CA TYR A 185 11.22 13.75 7.24
C TYR A 185 11.77 12.33 7.31
N TYR A 186 11.47 11.47 6.33
CA TYR A 186 11.85 10.06 6.38
C TYR A 186 13.23 9.80 5.74
N TYR A 187 13.64 10.57 4.75
CA TYR A 187 14.87 10.33 3.99
C TYR A 187 15.88 11.47 4.06
N GLY A 188 15.52 12.60 4.67
CA GLY A 188 16.41 13.74 4.86
C GLY A 188 17.44 13.48 5.98
N VAL A 189 18.60 14.15 5.85
CA VAL A 189 19.66 14.18 6.85
C VAL A 189 19.97 15.65 7.18
N LYS A 190 19.64 16.08 8.40
CA LYS A 190 19.90 17.45 8.85
C LYS A 190 21.39 17.69 9.07
N ALA A 191 21.82 18.95 9.04
CA ALA A 191 23.21 19.30 9.24
C ALA A 191 23.79 18.80 10.59
N ASN A 192 22.97 18.73 11.64
CA ASN A 192 23.35 18.22 12.97
C ASN A 192 23.20 16.69 13.10
N GLU A 193 22.73 15.99 12.07
CA GLU A 193 22.57 14.52 12.01
C GLU A 193 23.65 13.86 11.14
N THR A 194 24.55 14.65 10.51
CA THR A 194 25.64 14.12 9.69
C THR A 194 26.65 13.35 10.53
N ASN A 195 27.14 12.25 9.97
CA ASN A 195 28.20 11.44 10.58
C ASN A 195 29.20 10.95 9.49
N ALA A 196 30.09 10.04 9.85
CA ALA A 196 31.09 9.53 8.90
C ALA A 196 30.48 8.76 7.71
N LEU A 197 29.24 8.28 7.83
CA LEU A 197 28.53 7.47 6.85
C LEU A 197 27.46 8.26 6.09
N THR A 198 27.03 9.42 6.62
CA THR A 198 25.91 10.19 6.09
C THR A 198 26.27 11.66 5.90
N SER A 199 26.07 12.17 4.70
CA SER A 199 26.13 13.58 4.37
C SER A 199 24.75 14.24 4.55
N GLN A 200 24.73 15.57 4.68
CA GLN A 200 23.46 16.32 4.68
C GLN A 200 22.67 16.05 3.39
N TYR A 201 21.38 15.85 3.53
CA TYR A 201 20.45 15.65 2.42
C TYR A 201 19.11 16.28 2.74
N GLU A 202 18.56 17.05 1.78
CA GLU A 202 17.24 17.65 1.86
C GLU A 202 16.32 16.94 0.85
N GLY A 203 15.31 16.25 1.38
CA GLY A 203 14.36 15.49 0.58
C GLY A 203 13.47 16.41 -0.25
N GLN A 204 13.34 16.09 -1.54
CA GLN A 204 12.40 16.75 -2.45
C GLN A 204 11.16 15.87 -2.63
N SER A 205 10.13 16.40 -3.32
CA SER A 205 8.95 15.58 -3.64
C SER A 205 9.33 14.38 -4.51
N ALA A 206 8.64 13.25 -4.30
CA ALA A 206 8.92 12.00 -4.97
C ALA A 206 7.67 11.40 -5.62
N LEU A 207 7.83 10.72 -6.76
CA LEU A 207 6.78 9.96 -7.44
C LEU A 207 7.17 8.49 -7.54
N ASN A 208 6.61 7.67 -6.67
CA ASN A 208 6.87 6.24 -6.65
C ASN A 208 5.86 5.47 -7.50
N THR A 209 6.32 4.37 -8.11
CA THR A 209 5.46 3.47 -8.89
C THR A 209 5.44 2.11 -8.23
N THR A 210 4.24 1.53 -8.05
CA THR A 210 4.08 0.19 -7.48
C THR A 210 3.23 -0.68 -8.40
N VAL A 211 3.71 -1.89 -8.65
CA VAL A 211 2.93 -2.97 -9.26
C VAL A 211 2.57 -3.97 -8.17
N GLY A 212 1.30 -4.30 -8.07
CA GLY A 212 0.79 -5.22 -7.08
C GLY A 212 0.06 -6.40 -7.70
N PHE A 213 -0.05 -7.46 -6.91
CA PHE A 213 -0.87 -8.62 -7.24
C PHE A 213 -1.42 -9.22 -5.95
N SER A 214 -2.72 -9.44 -5.89
CA SER A 214 -3.31 -10.13 -4.75
C SER A 214 -4.15 -11.33 -5.15
N VAL A 215 -4.23 -12.29 -4.24
CA VAL A 215 -5.12 -13.45 -4.32
C VAL A 215 -5.97 -13.49 -3.07
N ALA A 216 -7.28 -13.50 -3.23
CA ALA A 216 -8.21 -13.58 -2.12
C ALA A 216 -9.15 -14.77 -2.24
N THR A 217 -9.60 -15.32 -1.12
CA THR A 217 -10.55 -16.42 -1.07
C THR A 217 -11.35 -16.40 0.24
N PRO A 218 -12.66 -16.75 0.19
CA PRO A 218 -13.48 -16.95 1.39
C PRO A 218 -13.41 -18.40 1.93
N MET A 219 -12.65 -19.30 1.32
CA MET A 219 -12.69 -20.73 1.63
C MET A 219 -11.83 -21.16 2.80
N PHE A 220 -10.82 -20.37 3.18
CA PHE A 220 -9.85 -20.79 4.17
C PHE A 220 -10.40 -20.60 5.60
N LEU A 221 -10.52 -21.68 6.38
CA LEU A 221 -11.03 -21.68 7.76
C LEU A 221 -12.40 -21.01 7.96
N GLY A 222 -13.22 -20.93 6.89
CA GLY A 222 -14.50 -20.23 6.92
C GLY A 222 -14.39 -18.72 7.10
N GLY A 223 -13.27 -18.13 6.69
CA GLY A 223 -12.99 -16.71 6.74
C GLY A 223 -12.41 -16.20 5.43
N PHE A 224 -12.34 -14.90 5.31
CA PHE A 224 -11.66 -14.22 4.19
C PHE A 224 -10.15 -14.27 4.38
N THR A 225 -9.45 -14.71 3.37
CA THR A 225 -7.97 -14.73 3.34
C THR A 225 -7.49 -14.03 2.09
N GLN A 226 -6.53 -13.13 2.25
CA GLN A 226 -5.89 -12.41 1.16
C GLN A 226 -4.37 -12.46 1.31
N LEU A 227 -3.69 -12.84 0.24
CA LEU A 227 -2.24 -12.75 0.09
C LEU A 227 -1.93 -11.73 -1.00
N SER A 228 -1.10 -10.74 -0.68
CA SER A 228 -0.72 -9.66 -1.60
C SER A 228 0.78 -9.58 -1.74
N PHE A 229 1.23 -9.20 -2.92
CA PHE A 229 2.61 -8.90 -3.29
C PHE A 229 2.64 -7.51 -3.91
N ASP A 230 3.58 -6.67 -3.49
CA ASP A 230 3.77 -5.32 -4.01
C ASP A 230 5.25 -5.14 -4.34
N TYR A 231 5.53 -4.62 -5.53
CA TYR A 231 6.88 -4.24 -5.94
C TYR A 231 6.90 -2.76 -6.29
N THR A 232 7.70 -1.99 -5.55
CA THR A 232 7.77 -0.54 -5.65
C THR A 232 9.11 -0.09 -6.20
N TRP A 233 9.09 0.80 -7.17
CA TRP A 233 10.24 1.60 -7.63
C TRP A 233 10.15 2.98 -7.01
N PHE A 234 11.23 3.39 -6.36
CA PHE A 234 11.32 4.69 -5.72
C PHE A 234 11.89 5.76 -6.64
N ASP A 235 11.42 6.98 -6.46
CA ASP A 235 11.92 8.18 -7.13
C ASP A 235 13.36 8.50 -6.71
N SER A 236 14.09 9.22 -7.57
CA SER A 236 15.45 9.67 -7.29
C SER A 236 15.54 10.55 -6.04
N SER A 237 14.51 11.34 -5.74
CA SER A 237 14.43 12.12 -4.49
C SER A 237 14.44 11.27 -3.22
N ILE A 238 14.24 9.97 -3.33
CA ILE A 238 14.38 9.01 -2.24
C ILE A 238 15.72 8.26 -2.38
N THR A 239 16.01 7.75 -3.59
CA THR A 239 17.18 6.88 -3.80
C THR A 239 18.52 7.61 -3.76
N ASP A 240 18.55 8.93 -3.98
CA ASP A 240 19.74 9.77 -3.85
C ASP A 240 20.07 10.10 -2.38
N SER A 241 19.19 9.78 -1.44
CA SER A 241 19.46 9.95 -0.01
C SER A 241 20.63 9.09 0.45
N PRO A 242 21.58 9.62 1.24
CA PRO A 242 22.67 8.83 1.80
C PRO A 242 22.19 7.72 2.75
N LEU A 243 20.93 7.78 3.23
CA LEU A 243 20.33 6.75 4.06
C LEU A 243 19.86 5.52 3.26
N VAL A 244 19.70 5.65 1.95
CA VAL A 244 19.05 4.66 1.08
C VAL A 244 20.09 3.79 0.37
N GLU A 245 19.83 2.49 0.32
CA GLU A 245 20.64 1.49 -0.40
C GLU A 245 19.87 0.89 -1.58
N ASN A 246 18.55 0.64 -1.39
CA ASN A 246 17.73 -0.03 -2.38
C ASN A 246 16.82 0.96 -3.10
N ASP A 247 16.84 0.93 -4.43
CA ASP A 247 15.97 1.71 -5.30
C ASP A 247 14.58 1.09 -5.49
N THR A 248 14.37 -0.10 -4.92
CA THR A 248 13.12 -0.86 -5.00
C THR A 248 12.80 -1.53 -3.67
N SER A 249 11.53 -1.89 -3.47
CA SER A 249 11.07 -2.67 -2.32
C SER A 249 10.09 -3.75 -2.75
N LEU A 250 10.24 -4.94 -2.19
CA LEU A 250 9.27 -6.02 -2.28
C LEU A 250 8.50 -6.12 -0.96
N GLY A 251 7.17 -6.03 -1.04
CA GLY A 251 6.26 -6.23 0.08
C GLY A 251 5.43 -7.50 -0.10
N VAL A 252 5.17 -8.18 1.01
CA VAL A 252 4.25 -9.32 1.10
C VAL A 252 3.30 -9.09 2.25
N ARG A 253 2.01 -9.28 2.04
CA ARG A 253 1.00 -9.11 3.07
C ARG A 253 0.02 -10.27 3.08
N LEU A 254 -0.19 -10.84 4.25
CA LEU A 254 -1.23 -11.83 4.51
C LEU A 254 -2.27 -11.22 5.44
N ILE A 255 -3.54 -11.32 5.06
CA ILE A 255 -4.67 -10.94 5.90
C ILE A 255 -5.60 -12.14 6.01
N PHE A 256 -6.01 -12.45 7.23
CA PHE A 256 -7.09 -13.37 7.52
C PHE A 256 -8.11 -12.69 8.42
N SER A 257 -9.39 -12.77 8.05
CA SER A 257 -10.49 -12.26 8.87
C SER A 257 -11.69 -13.19 8.82
N LYS A 258 -12.40 -13.27 9.95
CA LYS A 258 -13.63 -14.02 10.09
C LYS A 258 -14.72 -13.12 10.64
N PHE A 259 -15.90 -13.22 10.06
CA PHE A 259 -17.10 -12.48 10.45
C PHE A 259 -17.97 -13.35 11.34
N PHE A 260 -18.74 -12.73 12.26
CA PHE A 260 -19.77 -13.38 13.06
C PHE A 260 -21.14 -12.78 12.83
#